data_67577261ad22764c53df347358712495
#
_entry.id   67577261ad22764c53df347358712495
#
_cell.length_a   1.000
_cell.length_b   1.000
_cell.length_c   1.000
_cell.angle_alpha   90.00
_cell.angle_beta   90.00
_cell.angle_gamma   90.00
#
_symmetry.space_group_name_H-M   'P 1'
#
loop_
_entity.id
_entity.type
_entity.pdbx_description
1 polymer ?
#
loop_
_entity_poly.entity_id
_entity_poly.type
_entity_poly.pdbx_seq_one_letter_code
_entity_poly.pdbx_strand_id
1 'polypeptide(L)'
;MNTSCKLLLFEHAFERLGCQVVGLRTDNFNFASQRAIEGLGAKKDGVIRHHRARRDGTVRDSVVYSVLKQEWPDVRRHLMFRIARHQDVDR
;
A
#
# COMPACT_ATOMS: atom_id res chain seq x y z
N MET A 1 -1.08 10.36 0.76
CA MET A 1 -0.41 9.32 1.56
C MET A 1 1.10 9.57 1.56
N ASN A 2 1.71 9.57 2.72
CA ASN A 2 3.12 9.91 2.86
C ASN A 2 4.00 8.70 2.53
N THR A 3 4.82 8.83 1.48
CA THR A 3 5.70 7.75 1.02
C THR A 3 6.76 7.40 2.07
N SER A 4 7.30 8.39 2.78
CA SER A 4 8.30 8.15 3.83
C SER A 4 7.72 7.34 4.99
N CYS A 5 6.48 7.63 5.40
CA CYS A 5 5.81 6.87 6.45
C CYS A 5 5.58 5.42 6.02
N LYS A 6 5.22 5.21 4.75
CA LYS A 6 5.02 3.86 4.22
C LYS A 6 6.33 3.08 4.14
N LEU A 7 7.41 3.74 3.74
CA LEU A 7 8.74 3.12 3.74
C LEU A 7 9.11 2.62 5.13
N LEU A 8 8.94 3.48 6.16
CA LEU A 8 9.25 3.10 7.54
C LEU A 8 8.37 1.96 8.03
N LEU A 9 7.09 1.98 7.69
CA LEU A 9 6.16 0.93 8.07
C LEU A 9 6.56 -0.42 7.48
N PHE A 10 6.88 -0.45 6.19
CA PHE A 10 7.31 -1.67 5.51
C PHE A 10 8.67 -2.17 6.02
N GLU A 11 9.61 -1.26 6.27
CA GLU A 11 10.89 -1.64 6.86
C GLU A 11 10.68 -2.32 8.20
N HIS A 12 9.84 -1.75 9.05
CA HIS A 12 9.54 -2.33 10.36
C HIS A 12 8.91 -3.72 10.21
N ALA A 13 7.93 -3.85 9.33
CA ALA A 13 7.22 -5.12 9.14
C ALA A 13 8.15 -6.21 8.59
N PHE A 14 8.90 -5.91 7.54
CA PHE A 14 9.71 -6.93 6.88
C PHE A 14 11.06 -7.19 7.56
N GLU A 15 11.72 -6.14 8.03
CA GLU A 15 13.09 -6.25 8.52
C GLU A 15 13.16 -6.46 10.03
N ARG A 16 12.20 -5.94 10.79
CA ARG A 16 12.19 -6.10 12.25
C ARG A 16 11.24 -7.18 12.74
N LEU A 17 10.02 -7.21 12.21
CA LEU A 17 9.03 -8.18 12.63
C LEU A 17 9.09 -9.49 11.85
N GLY A 18 9.83 -9.52 10.73
CA GLY A 18 9.98 -10.71 9.92
C GLY A 18 8.71 -11.15 9.21
N CYS A 19 7.81 -10.23 8.90
CA CYS A 19 6.58 -10.55 8.20
C CYS A 19 6.87 -11.13 6.82
N GLN A 20 6.08 -12.11 6.40
CA GLN A 20 6.17 -12.71 5.08
C GLN A 20 5.37 -11.91 4.05
N VAL A 21 4.33 -11.23 4.50
CA VAL A 21 3.45 -10.44 3.64
C VAL A 21 2.86 -9.29 4.43
N VAL A 22 2.69 -8.14 3.77
CA VAL A 22 1.96 -7.00 4.33
C VAL A 22 0.77 -6.73 3.43
N GLY A 23 -0.43 -6.76 4.03
CA GLY A 23 -1.67 -6.54 3.31
C GLY A 23 -2.18 -5.11 3.44
N LEU A 24 -2.77 -4.60 2.37
CA LEU A 24 -3.39 -3.28 2.32
C LEU A 24 -4.78 -3.42 1.72
N ARG A 25 -5.74 -2.66 2.22
CA ARG A 25 -7.12 -2.73 1.77
C ARG A 25 -7.71 -1.35 1.59
N THR A 26 -8.61 -1.23 0.63
CA THR A 26 -9.34 0.02 0.42
C THR A 26 -10.71 -0.25 -0.18
N ASP A 27 -11.59 0.75 -0.11
CA ASP A 27 -12.93 0.67 -0.71
C ASP A 27 -12.80 0.55 -2.23
N ASN A 28 -13.66 -0.28 -2.82
CA ASN A 28 -13.70 -0.51 -4.27
C ASN A 28 -13.95 0.76 -5.08
N PHE A 29 -14.56 1.78 -4.48
CA PHE A 29 -14.82 3.06 -5.13
C PHE A 29 -13.84 4.16 -4.73
N ASN A 30 -12.88 3.87 -3.88
CA ASN A 30 -11.85 4.85 -3.51
C ASN A 30 -10.66 4.73 -4.47
N PHE A 31 -10.83 5.30 -5.66
CA PHE A 31 -9.82 5.18 -6.72
C PHE A 31 -8.52 5.89 -6.39
N ALA A 32 -8.59 7.00 -5.65
CA ALA A 32 -7.38 7.71 -5.24
C ALA A 32 -6.52 6.86 -4.31
N SER A 33 -7.14 6.16 -3.35
CA SER A 33 -6.44 5.25 -2.46
C SER A 33 -5.86 4.05 -3.22
N GLN A 34 -6.61 3.51 -4.18
CA GLN A 34 -6.13 2.40 -5.01
C GLN A 34 -4.90 2.81 -5.80
N ARG A 35 -4.91 3.99 -6.42
CA ARG A 35 -3.74 4.49 -7.15
C ARG A 35 -2.55 4.71 -6.22
N ALA A 36 -2.79 5.23 -5.02
CA ALA A 36 -1.72 5.45 -4.05
C ALA A 36 -1.08 4.12 -3.62
N ILE A 37 -1.90 3.11 -3.34
CA ILE A 37 -1.41 1.78 -2.94
C ILE A 37 -0.64 1.12 -4.09
N GLU A 38 -1.17 1.18 -5.31
CA GLU A 38 -0.49 0.63 -6.49
C GLU A 38 0.83 1.36 -6.76
N GLY A 39 0.86 2.67 -6.52
CA GLY A 39 2.08 3.48 -6.66
C GLY A 39 3.17 3.12 -5.66
N LEU A 40 2.84 2.47 -4.56
CA LEU A 40 3.82 1.95 -3.61
C LEU A 40 4.50 0.67 -4.09
N GLY A 41 3.98 0.05 -5.13
CA GLY A 41 4.48 -1.22 -5.62
C GLY A 41 3.72 -2.43 -5.13
N ALA A 42 2.63 -2.22 -4.38
CA ALA A 42 1.77 -3.32 -3.93
C ALA A 42 1.01 -3.90 -5.13
N LYS A 43 0.79 -5.21 -5.10
CA LYS A 43 0.07 -5.91 -6.16
C LYS A 43 -1.34 -6.23 -5.70
N LYS A 44 -2.30 -6.10 -6.62
CA LYS A 44 -3.70 -6.40 -6.35
C LYS A 44 -3.90 -7.90 -6.26
N ASP A 45 -4.42 -8.37 -5.13
CA ASP A 45 -4.73 -9.78 -4.93
C ASP A 45 -6.16 -10.11 -5.35
N GLY A 46 -7.08 -9.16 -5.17
CA GLY A 46 -8.46 -9.37 -5.53
C GLY A 46 -9.40 -8.39 -4.88
N VAL A 47 -10.70 -8.72 -4.97
CA VAL A 47 -11.76 -7.91 -4.36
C VAL A 47 -12.59 -8.82 -3.45
N ILE A 48 -12.74 -8.42 -2.19
CA ILE A 48 -13.62 -9.12 -1.24
C ILE A 48 -14.96 -8.40 -1.28
N ARG A 49 -15.99 -9.09 -1.73
CA ARG A 49 -17.32 -8.51 -1.84
C ARG A 49 -18.04 -8.56 -0.50
N HIS A 50 -18.88 -7.55 -0.22
CA HIS A 50 -19.64 -7.45 1.02
C HIS A 50 -18.74 -7.52 2.27
N HIS A 51 -17.57 -6.89 2.20
CA HIS A 51 -16.57 -7.06 3.24
C HIS A 51 -16.87 -6.24 4.49
N ARG A 52 -17.34 -5.00 4.32
CA ARG A 52 -17.61 -4.10 5.46
C ARG A 52 -18.78 -3.17 5.16
N ALA A 53 -19.42 -2.69 6.22
CA ALA A 53 -20.44 -1.65 6.11
C ALA A 53 -19.77 -0.27 6.13
N ARG A 54 -20.26 0.64 5.29
CA ARG A 54 -19.87 2.03 5.32
C ARG A 54 -20.64 2.76 6.41
N ARG A 55 -20.24 4.00 6.72
CA ARG A 55 -20.91 4.80 7.74
C ARG A 55 -22.39 5.07 7.43
N ASP A 56 -22.74 5.15 6.16
CA ASP A 56 -24.12 5.41 5.71
C ASP A 56 -24.97 4.14 5.67
N GLY A 57 -24.42 3.00 6.10
CA GLY A 57 -25.15 1.73 6.13
C GLY A 57 -25.03 0.90 4.86
N THR A 58 -24.45 1.44 3.79
CA THR A 58 -24.21 0.64 2.59
C THR A 58 -23.04 -0.30 2.78
N VAL A 59 -23.04 -1.41 2.02
CA VAL A 59 -21.98 -2.42 2.11
C VAL A 59 -20.93 -2.14 1.04
N ARG A 60 -19.66 -2.22 1.43
CA ARG A 60 -18.55 -2.01 0.50
C ARG A 60 -17.92 -3.33 0.10
N ASP A 61 -17.41 -3.35 -1.13
CA ASP A 61 -16.41 -4.34 -1.54
C ASP A 61 -15.03 -3.76 -1.24
N SER A 62 -14.12 -4.60 -0.78
CA SER A 62 -12.75 -4.17 -0.47
C SER A 62 -11.78 -4.69 -1.52
N VAL A 63 -10.96 -3.79 -2.06
CA VAL A 63 -9.86 -4.17 -2.94
C VAL A 63 -8.66 -4.50 -2.04
N VAL A 64 -8.10 -5.67 -2.22
CA VAL A 64 -7.00 -6.18 -1.39
C VAL A 64 -5.71 -6.16 -2.19
N TYR A 65 -4.69 -5.58 -1.58
CA TYR A 65 -3.34 -5.50 -2.14
C TYR A 65 -2.37 -6.14 -1.16
N SER A 66 -1.23 -6.58 -1.65
CA SER A 66 -0.18 -7.10 -0.79
C SER A 66 1.21 -6.81 -1.34
N VAL A 67 2.18 -6.79 -0.42
CA VAL A 67 3.61 -6.79 -0.74
C VAL A 67 4.19 -8.01 -0.06
N LEU A 68 4.86 -8.86 -0.84
CA LEU A 68 5.50 -10.06 -0.32
C LEU A 68 6.92 -9.74 0.14
N LYS A 69 7.41 -10.49 1.12
CA LYS A 69 8.77 -10.31 1.63
C LYS A 69 9.82 -10.37 0.52
N GLN A 70 9.65 -11.28 -0.42
CA GLN A 70 10.58 -11.44 -1.54
C GLN A 70 10.53 -10.27 -2.52
N GLU A 71 9.43 -9.51 -2.51
CA GLU A 71 9.29 -8.30 -3.34
C GLU A 71 9.82 -7.06 -2.63
N TRP A 72 10.03 -7.13 -1.33
CA TRP A 72 10.41 -5.98 -0.52
C TRP A 72 11.68 -5.26 -0.99
N PRO A 73 12.78 -5.94 -1.35
CA PRO A 73 13.96 -5.21 -1.81
C PRO A 73 13.69 -4.28 -3.00
N ASP A 74 12.88 -4.72 -3.95
CA ASP A 74 12.51 -3.91 -5.11
C ASP A 74 11.55 -2.79 -4.73
N VAL A 75 10.57 -3.07 -3.87
CA VAL A 75 9.64 -2.07 -3.37
C VAL A 75 10.39 -0.99 -2.58
N ARG A 76 11.33 -1.38 -1.74
CA ARG A 76 12.17 -0.46 -0.96
C ARG A 76 12.94 0.48 -1.88
N ARG A 77 13.56 -0.07 -2.89
CA ARG A 77 14.32 0.73 -3.88
C ARG A 77 13.42 1.72 -4.60
N HIS A 78 12.25 1.26 -5.02
CA HIS A 78 11.25 2.10 -5.68
C HIS A 78 10.79 3.25 -4.78
N LEU A 79 10.49 2.97 -3.51
CA LEU A 79 10.04 3.99 -2.58
C LEU A 79 11.13 5.01 -2.28
N MET A 80 12.37 4.55 -2.13
CA MET A 80 13.51 5.45 -1.91
C MET A 80 13.73 6.36 -3.12
N PHE A 81 13.60 5.82 -4.32
CA PHE A 81 13.71 6.60 -5.55
C PHE A 81 12.61 7.68 -5.62
N ARG A 82 11.38 7.34 -5.28
CA ARG A 82 10.27 8.28 -5.28
C ARG A 82 10.48 9.41 -4.26
N ILE A 83 10.99 9.09 -3.09
CA ILE A 83 11.28 10.09 -2.06
C ILE A 83 12.34 11.07 -2.55
N ALA A 84 13.44 10.56 -3.10
CA ALA A 84 14.52 11.39 -3.62
C ALA A 84 14.04 12.29 -4.76
N ARG A 85 13.25 11.73 -5.69
CA ARG A 85 12.69 12.48 -6.80
C ARG A 85 11.74 13.58 -6.34
N HIS A 86 10.91 13.30 -5.35
CA HIS A 86 9.97 14.27 -4.81
C HIS A 86 10.70 15.43 -4.12
N GLN A 87 11.77 15.12 -3.37
CA GLN A 87 12.60 16.14 -2.75
C GLN A 87 13.26 17.05 -3.78
N ASP A 88 13.72 16.48 -4.89
CA ASP A 88 14.32 17.26 -5.97
C ASP A 88 13.31 18.18 -6.65
N VAL A 89 12.07 17.71 -6.80
CA VAL A 89 10.99 18.50 -7.43
C VAL A 89 10.54 19.64 -6.52
N ASP A 90 10.55 19.44 -5.21
CA ASP A 90 10.07 20.42 -4.23
C ASP A 90 11.05 21.57 -3.98
N ARG A 91 12.20 21.54 -4.61
CA ARG A 91 13.14 22.63 -4.56
C ARG A 91 12.83 23.66 -5.64
#